data_8f42dbc04aabdabe06e352583d2574bd
#
_entry.id   8f42dbc04aabdabe06e352583d2574bd
#
_cell.length_a   1.000
_cell.length_b   1.000
_cell.length_c   1.000
_cell.angle_alpha   90.00
_cell.angle_beta   90.00
_cell.angle_gamma   90.00
#
_symmetry.space_group_name_H-M   'P 1'
#
loop_
_entity.id
_entity.type
_entity.pdbx_description
1 polymer ?
#
loop_
_entity_poly.entity_id
_entity_poly.type
_entity_poly.pdbx_seq_one_letter_code
_entity_poly.pdbx_strand_id
1 'polypeptide(L)'
;MPSIKKYDAIVIGGGHNGLTAAAYLSRAGKKVLVLEKRYILGGAAVTEEIFPGFKFSVCSYVVSLLKANVIRELMLPRFGLELLPLESTFTPFEDDYLLRTADPDETYREIYRHSPKDAETYSRFGPLMGQIGMAVRPILETVAPNAIRPSLSDLSSTKKLLNHIKTLSSEQFEYLTKLMTMSSADFLDEWFEFEPLKA
;
A
#
# COMPACT_ATOMS: atom_id res chain seq x y z
N MET A 1 -41.62 -11.85 -23.02
CA MET A 1 -40.83 -12.18 -21.84
C MET A 1 -39.59 -11.27 -21.84
N PRO A 2 -39.23 -10.62 -20.75
CA PRO A 2 -37.98 -9.85 -20.72
C PRO A 2 -36.82 -10.81 -20.99
N SER A 3 -35.92 -10.44 -21.90
CA SER A 3 -34.74 -11.26 -22.22
C SER A 3 -33.85 -11.35 -20.97
N ILE A 4 -33.59 -12.56 -20.53
CA ILE A 4 -32.65 -12.79 -19.42
C ILE A 4 -31.26 -12.29 -19.89
N LYS A 5 -30.79 -11.23 -19.28
CA LYS A 5 -29.43 -10.73 -19.55
C LYS A 5 -28.44 -11.76 -19.04
N LYS A 6 -27.63 -12.32 -19.93
CA LYS A 6 -26.55 -13.27 -19.59
C LYS A 6 -25.28 -12.48 -19.37
N TYR A 7 -24.57 -12.77 -18.26
CA TYR A 7 -23.27 -12.24 -17.91
C TYR A 7 -22.24 -13.38 -17.91
N ASP A 8 -21.02 -13.08 -18.30
CA ASP A 8 -19.90 -14.02 -18.26
C ASP A 8 -19.31 -14.11 -16.84
N ALA A 9 -19.40 -13.02 -16.08
CA ALA A 9 -18.94 -12.94 -14.69
C ALA A 9 -19.84 -12.04 -13.85
N ILE A 10 -19.97 -12.39 -12.58
CA ILE A 10 -20.64 -11.56 -11.56
C ILE A 10 -19.62 -11.28 -10.46
N VAL A 11 -19.38 -10.01 -10.19
CA VAL A 11 -18.51 -9.53 -9.11
C VAL A 11 -19.39 -9.06 -7.96
N ILE A 12 -19.24 -9.66 -6.80
CA ILE A 12 -19.98 -9.29 -5.60
C ILE A 12 -19.10 -8.37 -4.76
N GLY A 13 -19.54 -7.12 -4.59
CA GLY A 13 -18.82 -6.04 -3.94
C GLY A 13 -18.16 -5.08 -4.94
N GLY A 14 -18.57 -3.81 -4.87
CA GLY A 14 -18.05 -2.69 -5.67
C GLY A 14 -16.92 -1.93 -4.98
N GLY A 15 -16.12 -2.60 -4.15
CA GLY A 15 -14.88 -2.04 -3.59
C GLY A 15 -13.76 -1.98 -4.63
N HIS A 16 -12.63 -1.36 -4.28
CA HIS A 16 -11.49 -1.16 -5.19
C HIS A 16 -10.98 -2.47 -5.86
N ASN A 17 -10.95 -3.59 -5.14
CA ASN A 17 -10.55 -4.88 -5.69
C ASN A 17 -11.60 -5.42 -6.69
N GLY A 18 -12.88 -5.38 -6.33
CA GLY A 18 -13.97 -5.82 -7.20
C GLY A 18 -14.08 -4.99 -8.47
N LEU A 19 -13.96 -3.67 -8.35
CA LEU A 19 -13.95 -2.75 -9.49
C LEU A 19 -12.75 -2.99 -10.41
N THR A 20 -11.56 -3.20 -9.85
CA THR A 20 -10.35 -3.54 -10.62
C THR A 20 -10.54 -4.85 -11.38
N ALA A 21 -11.01 -5.91 -10.71
CA ALA A 21 -11.27 -7.20 -11.35
C ALA A 21 -12.32 -7.08 -12.48
N ALA A 22 -13.41 -6.36 -12.22
CA ALA A 22 -14.45 -6.12 -13.22
C ALA A 22 -13.92 -5.35 -14.43
N ALA A 23 -13.07 -4.34 -14.22
CA ALA A 23 -12.46 -3.56 -15.29
C ALA A 23 -11.56 -4.42 -16.19
N TYR A 24 -10.70 -5.27 -15.59
CA TYR A 24 -9.85 -6.17 -16.37
C TYR A 24 -10.67 -7.23 -17.14
N LEU A 25 -11.67 -7.81 -16.52
CA LEU A 25 -12.58 -8.76 -17.20
C LEU A 25 -13.31 -8.10 -18.37
N SER A 26 -13.80 -6.87 -18.18
CA SER A 26 -14.49 -6.11 -19.23
C SER A 26 -13.53 -5.77 -20.39
N ARG A 27 -12.28 -5.39 -20.10
CA ARG A 27 -11.25 -5.19 -21.12
C ARG A 27 -10.93 -6.46 -21.90
N ALA A 28 -11.04 -7.62 -21.27
CA ALA A 28 -10.94 -8.93 -21.93
C ALA A 28 -12.19 -9.34 -22.71
N GLY A 29 -13.15 -8.42 -22.93
CA GLY A 29 -14.35 -8.65 -23.72
C GLY A 29 -15.45 -9.42 -22.97
N LYS A 30 -15.35 -9.60 -21.67
CA LYS A 30 -16.35 -10.28 -20.85
C LYS A 30 -17.49 -9.34 -20.48
N LYS A 31 -18.73 -9.84 -20.48
CA LYS A 31 -19.89 -9.13 -19.94
C LYS A 31 -19.90 -9.30 -18.42
N VAL A 32 -19.63 -8.25 -17.70
CA VAL A 32 -19.47 -8.28 -16.23
C VAL A 32 -20.64 -7.55 -15.58
N LEU A 33 -21.19 -8.14 -14.52
CA LEU A 33 -22.13 -7.50 -13.60
C LEU A 33 -21.44 -7.29 -12.27
N VAL A 34 -21.44 -6.06 -11.76
CA VAL A 34 -21.01 -5.76 -10.39
C VAL A 34 -22.24 -5.54 -9.52
N LEU A 35 -22.31 -6.23 -8.41
CA LEU A 35 -23.35 -6.08 -7.40
C LEU A 35 -22.76 -5.44 -6.16
N GLU A 36 -23.30 -4.29 -5.76
CA GLU A 36 -22.91 -3.56 -4.55
C GLU A 36 -24.13 -3.38 -3.65
N LYS A 37 -23.96 -3.64 -2.35
CA LYS A 37 -25.03 -3.50 -1.35
C LYS A 37 -25.32 -2.06 -1.01
N ARG A 38 -24.26 -1.23 -0.97
CA ARG A 38 -24.36 0.19 -0.65
C ARG A 38 -24.78 1.00 -1.88
N TYR A 39 -25.29 2.18 -1.64
CA TYR A 39 -25.63 3.16 -2.69
C TYR A 39 -24.41 3.79 -3.36
N ILE A 40 -23.20 3.59 -2.79
CA ILE A 40 -21.92 4.16 -3.24
C ILE A 40 -20.91 3.06 -3.54
N LEU A 41 -20.14 3.24 -4.62
CA LEU A 41 -19.05 2.34 -5.00
C LEU A 41 -17.72 2.81 -4.38
N GLY A 42 -16.78 1.87 -4.18
CA GLY A 42 -15.42 2.16 -3.70
C GLY A 42 -15.03 1.37 -2.44
N GLY A 43 -16.00 0.83 -1.69
CA GLY A 43 -15.73 0.05 -0.48
C GLY A 43 -15.02 0.90 0.58
N ALA A 44 -13.86 0.45 1.06
CA ALA A 44 -13.05 1.19 2.04
C ALA A 44 -12.38 2.45 1.47
N ALA A 45 -12.34 2.62 0.14
CA ALA A 45 -11.72 3.78 -0.51
C ALA A 45 -12.72 4.92 -0.79
N VAL A 46 -13.92 4.88 -0.19
CA VAL A 46 -14.93 5.93 -0.38
C VAL A 46 -14.59 7.20 0.42
N THR A 47 -14.95 8.32 -0.17
CA THR A 47 -15.05 9.61 0.52
C THR A 47 -16.52 9.89 0.77
N GLU A 48 -16.92 10.13 2.00
CA GLU A 48 -18.30 10.39 2.39
C GLU A 48 -18.43 11.76 3.07
N GLU A 49 -19.57 12.38 2.86
CA GLU A 49 -19.93 13.60 3.58
C GLU A 49 -20.57 13.20 4.91
N ILE A 50 -19.77 13.25 5.98
CA ILE A 50 -20.21 12.85 7.33
C ILE A 50 -20.95 14.00 8.02
N PHE A 51 -20.50 15.24 7.78
CA PHE A 51 -21.17 16.46 8.19
C PHE A 51 -21.40 17.35 6.98
N PRO A 52 -22.49 18.11 6.92
CA PRO A 52 -22.79 18.99 5.79
C PRO A 52 -21.61 19.90 5.44
N GLY A 53 -21.12 19.81 4.19
CA GLY A 53 -19.96 20.54 3.68
C GLY A 53 -18.61 19.90 3.95
N PHE A 54 -18.54 18.82 4.75
CA PHE A 54 -17.27 18.17 5.10
C PHE A 54 -17.21 16.73 4.57
N LYS A 55 -16.25 16.48 3.68
CA LYS A 55 -16.00 15.18 3.06
C LYS A 55 -14.73 14.56 3.63
N PHE A 56 -14.83 13.31 4.05
CA PHE A 56 -13.73 12.56 4.64
C PHE A 56 -13.52 11.23 3.91
N SER A 57 -12.28 10.81 3.78
CA SER A 57 -11.97 9.43 3.48
C SER A 57 -12.25 8.57 4.70
N VAL A 58 -13.16 7.59 4.56
CA VAL A 58 -13.65 6.83 5.71
C VAL A 58 -12.60 5.88 6.28
N CYS A 59 -11.82 5.22 5.40
CA CYS A 59 -10.84 4.22 5.81
C CYS A 59 -9.50 4.30 5.08
N SER A 60 -9.40 5.04 3.97
CA SER A 60 -8.24 5.04 3.09
C SER A 60 -7.75 6.46 2.85
N TYR A 61 -7.08 7.03 3.84
CA TYR A 61 -6.56 8.40 3.78
C TYR A 61 -5.29 8.53 2.95
N VAL A 62 -4.59 7.42 2.68
CA VAL A 62 -3.36 7.39 1.88
C VAL A 62 -3.46 6.33 0.79
N VAL A 63 -3.01 6.67 -0.42
CA VAL A 63 -2.91 5.74 -1.55
C VAL A 63 -1.49 5.16 -1.58
N SER A 64 -1.28 4.03 -0.89
CA SER A 64 0.03 3.38 -0.80
C SER A 64 0.12 2.07 -1.59
N LEU A 65 -0.96 1.31 -1.69
CA LEU A 65 -0.95 -0.06 -2.23
C LEU A 65 -1.52 -0.18 -3.65
N LEU A 66 -2.08 0.89 -4.23
CA LEU A 66 -2.58 0.87 -5.60
C LEU A 66 -1.39 0.76 -6.55
N LYS A 67 -1.30 -0.36 -7.25
CA LYS A 67 -0.15 -0.66 -8.13
C LYS A 67 -0.12 0.29 -9.33
N ALA A 68 1.07 0.81 -9.64
CA ALA A 68 1.28 1.73 -10.77
C ALA A 68 0.89 1.12 -12.13
N ASN A 69 1.01 -0.20 -12.30
CA ASN A 69 0.56 -0.88 -13.51
C ASN A 69 -0.97 -0.83 -13.65
N VAL A 70 -1.74 -0.97 -12.57
CA VAL A 70 -3.21 -0.84 -12.58
C VAL A 70 -3.60 0.59 -13.00
N ILE A 71 -2.96 1.61 -12.42
CA ILE A 71 -3.20 3.02 -12.76
C ILE A 71 -2.98 3.24 -14.26
N ARG A 72 -1.86 2.76 -14.80
CA ARG A 72 -1.47 2.92 -16.19
C ARG A 72 -2.35 2.11 -17.14
N GLU A 73 -2.56 0.83 -16.86
CA GLU A 73 -3.29 -0.08 -17.74
C GLU A 73 -4.77 0.26 -17.82
N LEU A 74 -5.39 0.66 -16.72
CA LEU A 74 -6.77 1.11 -16.68
C LEU A 74 -6.92 2.59 -17.03
N MET A 75 -5.80 3.30 -17.27
CA MET A 75 -5.78 4.72 -17.62
C MET A 75 -6.54 5.60 -16.61
N LEU A 76 -6.42 5.29 -15.31
CA LEU A 76 -7.23 5.92 -14.26
C LEU A 76 -7.18 7.46 -14.25
N PRO A 77 -6.06 8.14 -14.59
CA PRO A 77 -6.05 9.61 -14.71
C PRO A 77 -7.03 10.17 -15.73
N ARG A 78 -7.34 9.43 -16.82
CA ARG A 78 -8.37 9.83 -17.80
C ARG A 78 -9.78 9.84 -17.22
N PHE A 79 -9.97 9.13 -16.11
CA PHE A 79 -11.24 9.04 -15.38
C PHE A 79 -11.26 9.89 -14.11
N GLY A 80 -10.27 10.78 -13.95
CA GLY A 80 -10.24 11.76 -12.87
C GLY A 80 -9.43 11.31 -11.63
N LEU A 81 -8.63 10.24 -11.71
CA LEU A 81 -7.72 9.92 -10.61
C LEU A 81 -6.60 10.95 -10.57
N GLU A 82 -6.53 11.69 -9.49
CA GLU A 82 -5.45 12.58 -9.12
C GLU A 82 -4.85 12.13 -7.80
N LEU A 83 -3.53 11.97 -7.75
CA LEU A 83 -2.79 11.60 -6.55
C LEU A 83 -1.99 12.82 -6.10
N LEU A 84 -2.35 13.35 -4.93
CA LEU A 84 -1.65 14.47 -4.33
C LEU A 84 -0.54 13.95 -3.42
N PRO A 85 0.68 14.53 -3.48
CA PRO A 85 1.73 14.22 -2.53
C PRO A 85 1.29 14.54 -1.11
N LEU A 86 1.65 13.68 -0.16
CA LEU A 86 1.47 13.96 1.25
C LEU A 86 2.58 14.92 1.70
N GLU A 87 2.21 16.12 2.13
CA GLU A 87 3.18 17.15 2.51
C GLU A 87 3.73 16.92 3.92
N SER A 88 2.89 16.43 4.84
CA SER A 88 3.27 16.18 6.23
C SER A 88 2.39 15.14 6.91
N THR A 89 2.89 14.60 8.01
CA THR A 89 2.14 13.82 8.99
C THR A 89 2.18 14.50 10.34
N PHE A 90 1.03 14.65 10.96
CA PHE A 90 0.88 15.27 12.27
C PHE A 90 0.38 14.22 13.27
N THR A 91 1.16 13.98 14.32
CA THR A 91 0.84 13.04 15.39
C THR A 91 0.71 13.82 16.70
N PRO A 92 -0.52 14.13 17.16
CA PRO A 92 -0.74 14.78 18.45
C PRO A 92 -0.59 13.78 19.60
N PHE A 93 -0.01 14.21 20.72
CA PHE A 93 0.05 13.45 21.96
C PHE A 93 0.08 14.38 23.16
N GLU A 94 -0.69 14.07 24.21
CA GLU A 94 -0.82 14.88 25.43
C GLU A 94 -0.89 16.39 25.13
N ASP A 95 0.12 17.15 25.55
CA ASP A 95 0.20 18.59 25.36
C ASP A 95 1.16 19.02 24.22
N ASP A 96 1.59 18.08 23.38
CA ASP A 96 2.58 18.32 22.31
C ASP A 96 2.21 17.54 21.03
N TYR A 97 3.08 17.59 20.03
CA TYR A 97 2.90 16.92 18.75
C TYR A 97 4.25 16.53 18.12
N LEU A 98 4.19 15.62 17.17
CA LEU A 98 5.27 15.31 16.25
C LEU A 98 4.82 15.63 14.82
N LEU A 99 5.51 16.56 14.16
CA LEU A 99 5.28 16.91 12.77
C LEU A 99 6.41 16.35 11.90
N ARG A 100 6.07 15.47 10.98
CA ARG A 100 7.02 14.98 9.98
C ARG A 100 6.63 15.54 8.63
N THR A 101 7.55 16.24 7.98
CA THR A 101 7.35 16.87 6.67
C THR A 101 8.09 16.12 5.57
N ALA A 102 7.88 16.54 4.31
CA ALA A 102 8.66 16.03 3.18
C ALA A 102 10.11 16.52 3.20
N ASP A 103 10.43 17.56 3.98
CA ASP A 103 11.79 18.05 4.19
C ASP A 103 12.50 17.22 5.29
N PRO A 104 13.58 16.48 4.96
CA PRO A 104 14.33 15.70 5.94
C PRO A 104 14.92 16.51 7.08
N ASP A 105 15.37 17.75 6.80
CA ASP A 105 16.01 18.61 7.79
C ASP A 105 14.97 19.17 8.79
N GLU A 106 13.78 19.49 8.33
CA GLU A 106 12.68 19.87 9.22
C GLU A 106 12.26 18.70 10.09
N THR A 107 12.07 17.52 9.49
CA THR A 107 11.73 16.29 10.23
C THR A 107 12.81 15.93 11.25
N TYR A 108 14.09 16.07 10.88
CA TYR A 108 15.19 15.85 11.83
C TYR A 108 15.12 16.78 13.03
N ARG A 109 14.95 18.10 12.80
CA ARG A 109 14.83 19.09 13.86
C ARG A 109 13.62 18.84 14.77
N GLU A 110 12.52 18.42 14.19
CA GLU A 110 11.32 18.13 14.95
C GLU A 110 11.49 16.88 15.84
N ILE A 111 12.10 15.80 15.33
CA ILE A 111 12.41 14.62 16.13
C ILE A 111 13.45 14.96 17.20
N TYR A 112 14.48 15.75 16.84
CA TYR A 112 15.56 16.16 17.76
C TYR A 112 15.03 16.93 18.98
N ARG A 113 13.96 17.68 18.81
CA ARG A 113 13.29 18.40 19.90
C ARG A 113 12.80 17.43 21.00
N HIS A 114 12.45 16.19 20.65
CA HIS A 114 11.96 15.17 21.56
C HIS A 114 13.06 14.18 21.99
N SER A 115 13.82 13.68 21.03
CA SER A 115 14.91 12.73 21.25
C SER A 115 16.05 12.97 20.25
N PRO A 116 17.17 13.54 20.69
CA PRO A 116 18.37 13.69 19.86
C PRO A 116 18.86 12.36 19.27
N LYS A 117 18.80 11.29 20.07
CA LYS A 117 19.22 9.95 19.67
C LYS A 117 18.34 9.40 18.55
N ASP A 118 17.03 9.57 18.68
CA ASP A 118 16.08 9.09 17.68
C ASP A 118 16.18 9.88 16.37
N ALA A 119 16.50 11.18 16.42
CA ALA A 119 16.71 11.98 15.23
C ALA A 119 17.89 11.45 14.38
N GLU A 120 19.01 11.10 15.02
CA GLU A 120 20.16 10.48 14.36
C GLU A 120 19.79 9.11 13.78
N THR A 121 19.06 8.31 14.57
CA THR A 121 18.60 6.98 14.16
C THR A 121 17.64 7.06 12.98
N TYR A 122 16.69 8.01 13.00
CA TYR A 122 15.69 8.21 11.97
C TYR A 122 16.31 8.54 10.61
N SER A 123 17.41 9.30 10.61
CA SER A 123 18.17 9.64 9.39
C SER A 123 18.71 8.41 8.65
N ARG A 124 18.95 7.30 9.37
CA ARG A 124 19.37 6.01 8.80
C ARG A 124 18.19 5.10 8.50
N PHE A 125 17.18 5.12 9.37
CA PHE A 125 15.99 4.28 9.27
C PHE A 125 15.19 4.54 7.99
N GLY A 126 14.91 5.80 7.66
CA GLY A 126 14.12 6.17 6.47
C GLY A 126 14.71 5.64 5.17
N PRO A 127 15.99 5.92 4.83
CA PRO A 127 16.65 5.38 3.65
C PRO A 127 16.69 3.85 3.61
N LEU A 128 16.94 3.19 4.75
CA LEU A 128 16.95 1.73 4.85
C LEU A 128 15.58 1.14 4.53
N MET A 129 14.51 1.67 5.13
CA MET A 129 13.13 1.23 4.84
C MET A 129 12.75 1.46 3.39
N GLY A 130 13.20 2.56 2.78
CA GLY A 130 13.04 2.82 1.35
C GLY A 130 13.71 1.75 0.49
N GLN A 131 14.95 1.37 0.81
CA GLN A 131 15.67 0.30 0.10
C GLN A 131 14.99 -1.06 0.25
N ILE A 132 14.53 -1.40 1.45
CA ILE A 132 13.78 -2.64 1.70
C ILE A 132 12.46 -2.64 0.94
N GLY A 133 11.73 -1.52 0.94
CA GLY A 133 10.50 -1.36 0.17
C GLY A 133 10.70 -1.59 -1.32
N MET A 134 11.78 -1.07 -1.89
CA MET A 134 12.15 -1.34 -3.29
C MET A 134 12.54 -2.80 -3.53
N ALA A 135 13.21 -3.44 -2.57
CA ALA A 135 13.57 -4.85 -2.66
C ALA A 135 12.35 -5.80 -2.57
N VAL A 136 11.34 -5.43 -1.79
CA VAL A 136 10.09 -6.22 -1.63
C VAL A 136 9.14 -6.05 -2.83
N ARG A 137 9.18 -4.91 -3.51
CA ARG A 137 8.24 -4.59 -4.59
C ARG A 137 8.13 -5.66 -5.68
N PRO A 138 9.22 -6.21 -6.27
CA PRO A 138 9.14 -7.28 -7.27
C PRO A 138 8.52 -8.57 -6.71
N ILE A 139 8.68 -8.83 -5.41
CA ILE A 139 8.07 -9.99 -4.74
C ILE A 139 6.56 -9.83 -4.71
N LEU A 140 6.06 -8.64 -4.33
CA LEU A 140 4.63 -8.33 -4.30
C LEU A 140 3.97 -8.28 -5.70
N GLU A 141 4.74 -8.05 -6.74
CA GLU A 141 4.28 -8.05 -8.13
C GLU A 141 4.22 -9.46 -8.74
N THR A 142 4.86 -10.44 -8.10
CA THR A 142 4.90 -11.82 -8.59
C THR A 142 3.67 -12.59 -8.12
N VAL A 143 3.01 -13.27 -9.06
CA VAL A 143 1.95 -14.23 -8.70
C VAL A 143 2.60 -15.41 -7.98
N ALA A 144 2.08 -15.75 -6.78
CA ALA A 144 2.60 -16.87 -6.02
C ALA A 144 2.53 -18.18 -6.83
N PRO A 145 3.66 -18.89 -7.01
CA PRO A 145 3.69 -20.13 -7.76
C PRO A 145 2.87 -21.22 -7.05
N ASN A 146 2.22 -22.08 -7.83
CA ASN A 146 1.52 -23.22 -7.27
C ASN A 146 2.53 -24.30 -6.83
N ALA A 147 2.71 -24.45 -5.52
CA ALA A 147 3.68 -25.42 -4.96
C ALA A 147 3.22 -26.88 -5.11
N ILE A 148 1.89 -27.13 -5.25
CA ILE A 148 1.34 -28.49 -5.29
C ILE A 148 1.36 -29.04 -6.72
N ARG A 149 1.03 -28.20 -7.70
CA ARG A 149 0.98 -28.57 -9.13
C ARG A 149 1.62 -27.46 -9.96
N PRO A 150 2.97 -27.35 -9.94
CA PRO A 150 3.65 -26.27 -10.62
C PRO A 150 3.52 -26.39 -12.15
N SER A 151 3.16 -25.30 -12.78
CA SER A 151 3.22 -25.12 -14.24
C SER A 151 4.61 -24.64 -14.67
N LEU A 152 4.89 -24.63 -15.96
CA LEU A 152 6.13 -24.05 -16.51
C LEU A 152 6.25 -22.54 -16.17
N SER A 153 5.12 -21.83 -16.13
CA SER A 153 5.09 -20.43 -15.71
C SER A 153 5.43 -20.26 -14.22
N ASP A 154 4.98 -21.18 -13.36
CA ASP A 154 5.32 -21.17 -11.93
C ASP A 154 6.81 -21.39 -11.71
N LEU A 155 7.43 -22.32 -12.43
CA LEU A 155 8.88 -22.56 -12.38
C LEU A 155 9.67 -21.33 -12.82
N SER A 156 9.22 -20.64 -13.88
CA SER A 156 9.83 -19.40 -14.34
C SER A 156 9.71 -18.29 -13.29
N SER A 157 8.54 -18.13 -12.69
CA SER A 157 8.28 -17.14 -11.63
C SER A 157 9.12 -17.41 -10.39
N THR A 158 9.21 -18.67 -9.96
CA THR A 158 10.06 -19.10 -8.84
C THR A 158 11.53 -18.79 -9.12
N LYS A 159 12.02 -19.09 -10.33
CA LYS A 159 13.41 -18.78 -10.71
C LYS A 159 13.70 -17.27 -10.68
N LYS A 160 12.77 -16.45 -11.17
CA LYS A 160 12.91 -14.98 -11.11
C LYS A 160 12.96 -14.48 -9.67
N LEU A 161 12.07 -14.99 -8.83
CA LEU A 161 12.03 -14.64 -7.41
C LEU A 161 13.31 -15.02 -6.67
N LEU A 162 13.79 -16.25 -6.86
CA LEU A 162 15.05 -16.71 -6.25
C LEU A 162 16.25 -15.88 -6.73
N ASN A 163 16.30 -15.55 -8.02
CA ASN A 163 17.36 -14.69 -8.54
C ASN A 163 17.29 -13.29 -7.94
N HIS A 164 16.09 -12.74 -7.75
CA HIS A 164 15.92 -11.44 -7.11
C HIS A 164 16.37 -11.47 -5.64
N ILE A 165 15.97 -12.49 -4.87
CA ILE A 165 16.40 -12.65 -3.47
C ILE A 165 17.93 -12.72 -3.37
N LYS A 166 18.61 -13.37 -4.30
CA LYS A 166 20.08 -13.44 -4.34
C LYS A 166 20.77 -12.11 -4.62
N THR A 167 20.06 -11.11 -5.13
CA THR A 167 20.61 -9.75 -5.34
C THR A 167 20.54 -8.86 -4.12
N LEU A 168 19.82 -9.28 -3.07
CA LEU A 168 19.73 -8.54 -1.83
C LEU A 168 21.07 -8.57 -1.09
N SER A 169 21.45 -7.43 -0.49
CA SER A 169 22.59 -7.40 0.42
C SER A 169 22.28 -8.19 1.69
N SER A 170 23.32 -8.58 2.41
CA SER A 170 23.14 -9.27 3.70
C SER A 170 22.31 -8.46 4.68
N GLU A 171 22.52 -7.15 4.71
CA GLU A 171 21.75 -6.23 5.54
C GLU A 171 20.26 -6.17 5.13
N GLN A 172 19.97 -6.03 3.83
CA GLN A 172 18.60 -6.05 3.32
C GLN A 172 17.88 -7.38 3.65
N PHE A 173 18.58 -8.48 3.52
CA PHE A 173 18.02 -9.80 3.83
C PHE A 173 17.75 -9.97 5.33
N GLU A 174 18.64 -9.49 6.19
CA GLU A 174 18.46 -9.50 7.65
C GLU A 174 17.23 -8.70 8.06
N TYR A 175 17.13 -7.43 7.63
CA TYR A 175 15.99 -6.58 7.97
C TYR A 175 14.68 -7.08 7.35
N LEU A 176 14.71 -7.60 6.14
CA LEU A 176 13.54 -8.24 5.54
C LEU A 176 13.08 -9.43 6.39
N THR A 177 13.99 -10.24 6.89
CA THR A 177 13.67 -11.37 7.75
C THR A 177 13.07 -10.89 9.08
N LYS A 178 13.64 -9.86 9.71
CA LYS A 178 13.09 -9.25 10.93
C LYS A 178 11.66 -8.75 10.70
N LEU A 179 11.43 -7.98 9.63
CA LEU A 179 10.10 -7.45 9.29
C LEU A 179 9.05 -8.54 9.02
N MET A 180 9.46 -9.72 8.57
CA MET A 180 8.56 -10.85 8.35
C MET A 180 8.30 -11.70 9.60
N THR A 181 9.13 -11.63 10.61
CA THR A 181 9.09 -12.54 11.77
C THR A 181 8.87 -11.83 13.11
N MET A 182 9.12 -10.54 13.19
CA MET A 182 8.89 -9.73 14.39
C MET A 182 7.56 -8.99 14.32
N SER A 183 7.04 -8.57 15.45
CA SER A 183 5.96 -7.58 15.48
C SER A 183 6.51 -6.19 15.08
N SER A 184 5.65 -5.32 14.56
CA SER A 184 6.07 -3.94 14.25
C SER A 184 6.54 -3.19 15.51
N ALA A 185 5.93 -3.45 16.65
CA ALA A 185 6.32 -2.84 17.93
C ALA A 185 7.75 -3.25 18.31
N ASP A 186 8.03 -4.57 18.39
CA ASP A 186 9.36 -5.06 18.72
C ASP A 186 10.43 -4.56 17.75
N PHE A 187 10.09 -4.50 16.45
CA PHE A 187 11.01 -3.98 15.45
C PHE A 187 11.31 -2.49 15.66
N LEU A 188 10.30 -1.68 15.96
CA LEU A 188 10.49 -0.24 16.19
C LEU A 188 11.17 0.04 17.53
N ASP A 189 11.00 -0.81 18.54
CA ASP A 189 11.69 -0.72 19.82
C ASP A 189 13.20 -0.94 19.69
N GLU A 190 13.66 -1.70 18.70
CA GLU A 190 15.09 -1.82 18.39
C GLU A 190 15.70 -0.50 17.84
N TRP A 191 14.85 0.37 17.27
CA TRP A 191 15.30 1.59 16.59
C TRP A 191 15.10 2.85 17.43
N PHE A 192 13.96 2.99 18.11
CA PHE A 192 13.50 4.23 18.71
C PHE A 192 13.13 4.06 20.19
N GLU A 193 13.38 5.12 20.97
CA GLU A 193 12.96 5.20 22.37
C GLU A 193 11.76 6.11 22.58
N PHE A 194 11.48 7.03 21.66
CA PHE A 194 10.39 8.00 21.75
C PHE A 194 9.09 7.37 21.21
N GLU A 195 8.14 7.07 22.12
CA GLU A 195 6.91 6.37 21.79
C GLU A 195 6.08 7.01 20.66
N PRO A 196 5.86 8.35 20.64
CA PRO A 196 5.09 8.95 19.55
C PRO A 196 5.72 8.81 18.16
N LEU A 197 7.01 8.53 18.06
CA LEU A 197 7.69 8.28 16.78
C LEU A 197 7.41 6.88 16.25
N LYS A 198 7.05 5.93 17.13
CA LYS A 198 6.74 4.53 16.77
C LYS A 198 5.28 4.33 16.31
N ALA A 199 4.40 5.35 16.49
CA ALA A 199 2.96 5.33 16.22
C ALA A 199 2.60 5.44 14.71
#